data_9cb32c8759b106d666130d5f0cc93a0c
#
_entry.id   9cb32c8759b106d666130d5f0cc93a0c
#
_cell.length_a   1.000
_cell.length_b   1.000
_cell.length_c   1.000
_cell.angle_alpha   90.00
_cell.angle_beta   90.00
_cell.angle_gamma   90.00
#
_symmetry.space_group_name_H-M   'P 1'
#
loop_
_entity.id
_entity.type
_entity.pdbx_description
1 polymer ?
#
loop_
_entity_poly.entity_id
_entity_poly.type
_entity_poly.pdbx_seq_one_letter_code
_entity_poly.pdbx_strand_id
1 'polypeptide(L)'
;MAMISLLLQNSAGQMAVGLGEGDRLIFDSSRDAALVGLRNVQAHVQAGLDQTGKAMSDVGCVFVDIGPGGLGATRTTVAFANALGFAASIPVIGLHAFELIGRHVSAGGERPVVCIRPAAGPNYYIGKVEAGVLSQFQFTDVEAVKEFVRAHRDIADFAGKFAFPNVENAPDEIWPVSQGNSASMECFLALALEKYQTSPRSTRVFPISENLSVTAQ
;
A
#
# COMPACT_ATOMS: atom_id res chain seq x y z
N MET A 1 -2.18 -15.91 23.64
CA MET A 1 -2.22 -14.45 23.42
C MET A 1 -2.47 -14.21 21.93
N ALA A 2 -3.27 -13.20 21.56
CA ALA A 2 -3.42 -12.80 20.17
C ALA A 2 -2.08 -12.22 19.65
N MET A 3 -1.76 -12.48 18.37
CA MET A 3 -0.54 -11.95 17.74
C MET A 3 -0.63 -10.43 17.63
N ILE A 4 0.44 -9.73 17.99
CA ILE A 4 0.59 -8.30 17.71
C ILE A 4 1.21 -8.14 16.32
N SER A 5 0.51 -7.42 15.46
CA SER A 5 0.90 -7.10 14.08
C SER A 5 1.36 -5.65 14.00
N LEU A 6 2.53 -5.40 13.43
CA LEU A 6 2.99 -4.05 13.09
C LEU A 6 2.74 -3.80 11.59
N LEU A 7 1.99 -2.75 11.27
CA LEU A 7 1.61 -2.38 9.91
C LEU A 7 2.31 -1.09 9.50
N LEU A 8 3.00 -1.07 8.35
CA LEU A 8 3.79 0.07 7.87
C LEU A 8 3.34 0.46 6.46
N GLN A 9 2.73 1.63 6.28
CA GLN A 9 2.27 2.14 4.98
C GLN A 9 2.90 3.50 4.67
N ASN A 10 3.53 3.63 3.49
CA ASN A 10 4.18 4.90 3.09
C ASN A 10 4.29 5.09 1.57
N SER A 11 3.85 4.17 0.74
CA SER A 11 4.02 4.28 -0.72
C SER A 11 3.27 5.46 -1.33
N ALA A 12 2.23 5.96 -0.65
CA ALA A 12 1.49 7.17 -1.02
C ALA A 12 2.23 8.48 -0.67
N GLY A 13 3.35 8.41 0.04
CA GLY A 13 4.11 9.56 0.53
C GLY A 13 3.61 10.11 1.87
N GLN A 14 2.60 9.50 2.46
CA GLN A 14 2.13 9.76 3.82
C GLN A 14 2.42 8.54 4.67
N MET A 15 3.26 8.74 5.70
CA MET A 15 3.56 7.68 6.66
C MET A 15 2.35 7.39 7.51
N ALA A 16 1.99 6.11 7.60
CA ALA A 16 1.01 5.62 8.55
C ALA A 16 1.50 4.30 9.15
N VAL A 17 1.34 4.15 10.45
CA VAL A 17 1.70 2.96 11.22
C VAL A 17 0.50 2.49 12.00
N GLY A 18 0.21 1.19 11.93
CA GLY A 18 -0.84 0.56 12.71
C GLY A 18 -0.28 -0.52 13.63
N LEU A 19 -0.94 -0.76 14.75
CA LEU A 19 -0.78 -1.97 15.56
C LEU A 19 -2.11 -2.72 15.59
N GLY A 20 -2.05 -4.02 15.28
CA GLY A 20 -3.18 -4.94 15.41
C GLY A 20 -2.95 -5.94 16.55
N GLU A 21 -4.00 -6.30 17.27
CA GLU A 21 -4.02 -7.40 18.23
C GLU A 21 -5.05 -8.43 17.75
N GLY A 22 -4.59 -9.52 17.13
CA GLY A 22 -5.47 -10.38 16.35
C GLY A 22 -6.09 -9.61 15.18
N ASP A 23 -7.39 -9.61 15.06
CA ASP A 23 -8.16 -8.91 14.03
C ASP A 23 -8.56 -7.47 14.40
N ARG A 24 -8.22 -7.03 15.61
CA ARG A 24 -8.55 -5.70 16.12
C ARG A 24 -7.40 -4.71 15.92
N LEU A 25 -7.67 -3.61 15.23
CA LEU A 25 -6.75 -2.47 15.19
C LEU A 25 -6.74 -1.77 16.55
N ILE A 26 -5.58 -1.67 17.20
CA ILE A 26 -5.43 -1.06 18.54
C ILE A 26 -4.69 0.29 18.50
N PHE A 27 -4.04 0.61 17.37
CA PHE A 27 -3.40 1.91 17.13
C PHE A 27 -3.40 2.23 15.64
N ASP A 28 -3.60 3.51 15.33
CA ASP A 28 -3.52 4.06 13.97
C ASP A 28 -2.91 5.47 14.04
N SER A 29 -1.67 5.60 13.60
CA SER A 29 -0.95 6.87 13.64
C SER A 29 -1.54 7.94 12.72
N SER A 30 -2.35 7.57 11.73
CA SER A 30 -3.02 8.54 10.85
C SER A 30 -4.12 9.33 11.57
N ARG A 31 -4.55 8.86 12.73
CA ARG A 31 -5.55 9.50 13.61
C ARG A 31 -4.92 10.35 14.72
N ASP A 32 -3.60 10.31 14.85
CA ASP A 32 -2.87 11.09 15.86
C ASP A 32 -2.34 12.38 15.23
N ALA A 33 -2.89 13.52 15.63
CA ALA A 33 -2.52 14.83 15.08
C ALA A 33 -1.04 15.17 15.27
N ALA A 34 -0.37 14.64 16.29
CA ALA A 34 1.07 14.84 16.51
C ALA A 34 1.94 14.06 15.53
N LEU A 35 1.40 13.02 14.89
CA LEU A 35 2.12 12.15 13.97
C LEU A 35 1.80 12.43 12.51
N VAL A 36 0.62 12.98 12.20
CA VAL A 36 0.23 13.31 10.82
C VAL A 36 1.24 14.27 10.18
N GLY A 37 1.78 13.86 9.02
CA GLY A 37 2.82 14.60 8.30
C GLY A 37 4.25 14.34 8.76
N LEU A 38 4.46 13.67 9.88
CA LEU A 38 5.79 13.26 10.33
C LEU A 38 6.30 12.09 9.47
N ARG A 39 7.54 12.21 8.96
CA ARG A 39 8.15 11.19 8.09
C ARG A 39 9.00 10.15 8.83
N ASN A 40 9.16 10.30 10.14
CA ASN A 40 10.00 9.41 10.95
C ASN A 40 9.21 8.16 11.35
N VAL A 41 9.44 7.03 10.66
CA VAL A 41 8.76 5.77 10.95
C VAL A 41 8.97 5.29 12.38
N GLN A 42 10.17 5.48 12.96
CA GLN A 42 10.47 5.07 14.33
C GLN A 42 9.59 5.83 15.35
N ALA A 43 9.37 7.14 15.13
CA ALA A 43 8.51 7.92 16.02
C ALA A 43 7.05 7.41 16.02
N HIS A 44 6.51 7.04 14.83
CA HIS A 44 5.18 6.44 14.76
C HIS A 44 5.11 5.08 15.47
N VAL A 45 6.11 4.23 15.29
CA VAL A 45 6.16 2.91 15.95
C VAL A 45 6.26 3.08 17.47
N GLN A 46 7.14 3.96 17.94
CA GLN A 46 7.30 4.22 19.37
C GLN A 46 6.00 4.74 20.00
N ALA A 47 5.36 5.71 19.37
CA ALA A 47 4.08 6.23 19.84
C ALA A 47 3.00 5.14 19.94
N GLY A 48 2.94 4.23 18.95
CA GLY A 48 2.00 3.11 18.99
C GLY A 48 2.27 2.15 20.15
N LEU A 49 3.53 1.80 20.37
CA LEU A 49 3.92 0.93 21.50
C LEU A 49 3.59 1.59 22.83
N ASP A 50 3.94 2.87 23.01
CA ASP A 50 3.70 3.62 24.24
C ASP A 50 2.20 3.77 24.54
N GLN A 51 1.39 4.14 23.55
CA GLN A 51 -0.06 4.33 23.72
C GLN A 51 -0.81 3.04 24.00
N THR A 52 -0.31 1.90 23.49
CA THR A 52 -0.96 0.59 23.67
C THR A 52 -0.39 -0.21 24.84
N GLY A 53 0.68 0.27 25.47
CA GLY A 53 1.39 -0.45 26.54
C GLY A 53 2.06 -1.75 26.05
N LYS A 54 2.36 -1.83 24.75
CA LYS A 54 3.05 -2.98 24.13
C LYS A 54 4.55 -2.68 24.00
N ALA A 55 5.35 -3.74 23.97
CA ALA A 55 6.78 -3.67 23.69
C ALA A 55 7.08 -4.25 22.30
N MET A 56 8.23 -3.90 21.71
CA MET A 56 8.65 -4.48 20.43
C MET A 56 8.79 -6.01 20.49
N SER A 57 9.07 -6.57 21.66
CA SER A 57 9.12 -8.01 21.92
C SER A 57 7.76 -8.72 21.81
N ASP A 58 6.64 -7.97 21.86
CA ASP A 58 5.29 -8.51 21.71
C ASP A 58 4.89 -8.65 20.25
N VAL A 59 5.60 -7.95 19.35
CA VAL A 59 5.30 -7.97 17.90
C VAL A 59 5.69 -9.32 17.32
N GLY A 60 4.71 -10.00 16.74
CA GLY A 60 4.89 -11.33 16.13
C GLY A 60 5.11 -11.30 14.62
N CYS A 61 4.75 -10.22 13.94
CA CYS A 61 4.92 -10.05 12.50
C CYS A 61 4.94 -8.57 12.10
N VAL A 62 5.77 -8.22 11.12
CA VAL A 62 5.75 -6.92 10.46
C VAL A 62 5.13 -7.06 9.07
N PHE A 63 4.13 -6.25 8.78
CA PHE A 63 3.53 -6.12 7.47
C PHE A 63 3.89 -4.77 6.89
N VAL A 64 4.34 -4.74 5.64
CA VAL A 64 4.81 -3.51 5.02
C VAL A 64 4.29 -3.35 3.61
N ASP A 65 3.79 -2.16 3.31
CA ASP A 65 3.47 -1.70 1.96
C ASP A 65 4.78 -1.62 1.13
N ILE A 66 4.93 -2.52 0.16
CA ILE A 66 6.10 -2.61 -0.70
C ILE A 66 6.00 -1.75 -1.97
N GLY A 67 4.95 -0.91 -2.10
CA GLY A 67 4.66 -0.13 -3.30
C GLY A 67 3.76 -0.90 -4.29
N PRO A 68 3.64 -0.39 -5.52
CA PRO A 68 4.37 0.71 -6.13
C PRO A 68 3.99 2.09 -5.57
N GLY A 69 4.93 3.04 -5.61
CA GLY A 69 4.71 4.41 -5.16
C GLY A 69 5.98 5.23 -5.05
N GLY A 70 5.99 6.22 -4.18
CA GLY A 70 7.15 7.07 -3.94
C GLY A 70 8.39 6.26 -3.55
N LEU A 71 9.33 6.11 -4.47
CA LEU A 71 10.45 5.17 -4.37
C LEU A 71 11.28 5.35 -3.09
N GLY A 72 11.60 6.60 -2.74
CA GLY A 72 12.36 6.91 -1.52
C GLY A 72 11.60 6.52 -0.25
N ALA A 73 10.31 6.88 -0.17
CA ALA A 73 9.45 6.55 0.96
C ALA A 73 9.28 5.04 1.12
N THR A 74 8.98 4.34 0.03
CA THR A 74 8.81 2.88 0.04
C THR A 74 10.10 2.16 0.46
N ARG A 75 11.24 2.53 -0.13
CA ARG A 75 12.55 1.93 0.22
C ARG A 75 12.91 2.12 1.69
N THR A 76 12.69 3.32 2.23
CA THR A 76 12.97 3.61 3.64
C THR A 76 12.13 2.73 4.55
N THR A 77 10.84 2.61 4.27
CA THR A 77 9.92 1.82 5.12
C THR A 77 10.20 0.32 5.01
N VAL A 78 10.49 -0.19 3.81
CA VAL A 78 10.86 -1.59 3.60
C VAL A 78 12.21 -1.92 4.27
N ALA A 79 13.20 -1.02 4.18
CA ALA A 79 14.48 -1.20 4.88
C ALA A 79 14.30 -1.23 6.40
N PHE A 80 13.44 -0.36 6.95
CA PHE A 80 13.11 -0.35 8.37
C PHE A 80 12.41 -1.67 8.79
N ALA A 81 11.41 -2.13 8.02
CA ALA A 81 10.73 -3.41 8.27
C ALA A 81 11.72 -4.59 8.27
N ASN A 82 12.60 -4.65 7.28
CA ASN A 82 13.62 -5.69 7.18
C ASN A 82 14.61 -5.66 8.36
N ALA A 83 15.02 -4.46 8.79
CA ALA A 83 15.90 -4.32 9.95
C ALA A 83 15.23 -4.82 11.23
N LEU A 84 13.95 -4.49 11.44
CA LEU A 84 13.17 -5.00 12.57
C LEU A 84 13.01 -6.52 12.50
N GLY A 85 12.62 -7.06 11.34
CA GLY A 85 12.45 -8.50 11.14
C GLY A 85 13.73 -9.27 11.44
N PHE A 86 14.87 -8.74 11.01
CA PHE A 86 16.19 -9.33 11.30
C PHE A 86 16.54 -9.23 12.79
N ALA A 87 16.42 -8.04 13.39
CA ALA A 87 16.83 -7.81 14.78
C ALA A 87 15.97 -8.57 15.79
N ALA A 88 14.66 -8.66 15.54
CA ALA A 88 13.72 -9.34 16.41
C ALA A 88 13.47 -10.81 16.04
N SER A 89 14.06 -11.29 14.93
CA SER A 89 13.83 -12.64 14.38
C SER A 89 12.34 -12.94 14.11
N ILE A 90 11.60 -11.95 13.64
CA ILE A 90 10.17 -12.04 13.30
C ILE A 90 9.95 -11.96 11.79
N PRO A 91 8.88 -12.60 11.26
CA PRO A 91 8.58 -12.53 9.82
C PRO A 91 8.22 -11.12 9.38
N VAL A 92 8.62 -10.79 8.13
CA VAL A 92 8.22 -9.59 7.41
C VAL A 92 7.43 -10.03 6.17
N ILE A 93 6.25 -9.48 5.98
CA ILE A 93 5.37 -9.78 4.85
C ILE A 93 5.09 -8.48 4.09
N GLY A 94 5.42 -8.49 2.80
CA GLY A 94 5.14 -7.38 1.89
C GLY A 94 3.73 -7.45 1.34
N LEU A 95 3.03 -6.31 1.32
CA LEU A 95 1.73 -6.15 0.67
C LEU A 95 1.84 -5.18 -0.49
N HIS A 96 1.25 -5.54 -1.61
CA HIS A 96 1.23 -4.71 -2.80
C HIS A 96 0.29 -3.51 -2.61
N ALA A 97 0.79 -2.27 -2.84
CA ALA A 97 0.00 -1.06 -2.61
C ALA A 97 -1.32 -1.03 -3.39
N PHE A 98 -1.35 -1.57 -4.61
CA PHE A 98 -2.58 -1.60 -5.41
C PHE A 98 -3.61 -2.61 -4.88
N GLU A 99 -3.19 -3.75 -4.31
CA GLU A 99 -4.12 -4.64 -3.60
C GLU A 99 -4.73 -3.93 -2.39
N LEU A 100 -3.91 -3.22 -1.60
CA LEU A 100 -4.37 -2.44 -0.45
C LEU A 100 -5.40 -1.39 -0.86
N ILE A 101 -5.06 -0.55 -1.86
CA ILE A 101 -5.92 0.54 -2.32
C ILE A 101 -7.18 -0.01 -2.98
N GLY A 102 -7.02 -0.96 -3.91
CA GLY A 102 -8.13 -1.55 -4.64
C GLY A 102 -9.14 -2.19 -3.70
N ARG A 103 -8.66 -2.93 -2.69
CA ARG A 103 -9.53 -3.53 -1.67
C ARG A 103 -10.23 -2.49 -0.80
N HIS A 104 -9.53 -1.41 -0.45
CA HIS A 104 -10.11 -0.31 0.31
C HIS A 104 -11.23 0.41 -0.46
N VAL A 105 -11.00 0.68 -1.75
CA VAL A 105 -11.96 1.37 -2.62
C VAL A 105 -13.14 0.47 -2.98
N SER A 106 -12.88 -0.82 -3.27
CA SER A 106 -13.95 -1.77 -3.59
C SER A 106 -14.82 -2.18 -2.41
N ALA A 107 -14.58 -1.68 -1.19
CA ALA A 107 -15.16 -2.14 0.08
C ALA A 107 -16.63 -2.60 -0.03
N GLY A 108 -16.86 -3.85 -0.42
CA GLY A 108 -18.17 -4.46 -0.64
C GLY A 108 -18.77 -4.27 -2.04
N GLY A 109 -18.06 -3.63 -2.99
CA GLY A 109 -18.49 -3.48 -4.39
C GLY A 109 -17.95 -4.59 -5.30
N GLU A 110 -18.69 -4.93 -6.35
CA GLU A 110 -18.30 -5.94 -7.35
C GLU A 110 -17.44 -5.35 -8.49
N ARG A 111 -17.37 -4.02 -8.58
CA ARG A 111 -16.63 -3.35 -9.65
C ARG A 111 -15.13 -3.51 -9.47
N PRO A 112 -14.38 -3.81 -10.55
CA PRO A 112 -12.93 -3.79 -10.49
C PRO A 112 -12.43 -2.37 -10.17
N VAL A 113 -11.25 -2.28 -9.57
CA VAL A 113 -10.58 -1.00 -9.27
C VAL A 113 -9.32 -0.90 -10.12
N VAL A 114 -9.22 0.14 -10.92
CA VAL A 114 -8.01 0.50 -11.67
C VAL A 114 -7.18 1.44 -10.82
N CYS A 115 -5.98 0.99 -10.45
CA CYS A 115 -5.02 1.76 -9.67
C CYS A 115 -3.93 2.33 -10.58
N ILE A 116 -3.65 3.63 -10.43
CA ILE A 116 -2.63 4.34 -11.21
C ILE A 116 -1.74 5.15 -10.28
N ARG A 117 -0.44 5.09 -10.47
CA ARG A 117 0.53 5.94 -9.77
C ARG A 117 1.67 6.36 -10.68
N PRO A 118 2.16 7.60 -10.59
CA PRO A 118 3.38 8.01 -11.26
C PRO A 118 4.56 7.15 -10.82
N ALA A 119 5.42 6.83 -11.78
CA ALA A 119 6.69 6.15 -11.58
C ALA A 119 7.87 7.11 -11.85
N ALA A 120 9.06 6.58 -12.04
CA ALA A 120 10.21 7.39 -12.41
C ALA A 120 10.09 7.93 -13.86
N GLY A 121 10.49 9.19 -14.05
CA GLY A 121 10.39 9.86 -15.35
C GLY A 121 8.93 10.06 -15.82
N PRO A 122 8.64 9.85 -17.10
CA PRO A 122 7.31 10.04 -17.68
C PRO A 122 6.40 8.81 -17.53
N ASN A 123 6.85 7.79 -16.80
CA ASN A 123 6.18 6.50 -16.72
C ASN A 123 5.22 6.40 -15.54
N TYR A 124 4.41 5.35 -15.57
CA TYR A 124 3.39 5.05 -14.59
C TYR A 124 3.38 3.57 -14.21
N TYR A 125 2.94 3.31 -13.00
CA TYR A 125 2.43 2.02 -12.61
C TYR A 125 0.92 2.01 -12.80
N ILE A 126 0.41 0.96 -13.42
CA ILE A 126 -1.03 0.73 -13.59
C ILE A 126 -1.34 -0.69 -13.19
N GLY A 127 -2.49 -0.90 -12.56
CA GLY A 127 -2.94 -2.22 -12.18
C GLY A 127 -4.45 -2.29 -12.07
N LYS A 128 -4.99 -3.49 -12.21
CA LYS A 128 -6.40 -3.78 -12.00
C LYS A 128 -6.56 -4.76 -10.84
N VAL A 129 -7.43 -4.41 -9.90
CA VAL A 129 -7.79 -5.22 -8.75
C VAL A 129 -9.22 -5.70 -8.92
N GLU A 130 -9.42 -7.00 -8.91
CA GLU A 130 -10.71 -7.67 -9.05
C GLU A 130 -10.94 -8.57 -7.83
N ALA A 131 -12.08 -8.45 -7.21
CA ALA A 131 -12.42 -9.19 -5.98
C ALA A 131 -11.32 -9.09 -4.89
N GLY A 132 -10.67 -7.91 -4.79
CA GLY A 132 -9.60 -7.66 -3.83
C GLY A 132 -8.23 -8.26 -4.18
N VAL A 133 -8.07 -8.84 -5.37
CA VAL A 133 -6.83 -9.46 -5.86
C VAL A 133 -6.29 -8.68 -7.06
N LEU A 134 -4.99 -8.43 -7.08
CA LEU A 134 -4.33 -7.78 -8.21
C LEU A 134 -4.28 -8.75 -9.40
N SER A 135 -5.10 -8.50 -10.43
CA SER A 135 -5.21 -9.33 -11.62
C SER A 135 -4.29 -8.89 -12.76
N GLN A 136 -3.93 -7.62 -12.80
CA GLN A 136 -3.02 -7.04 -13.79
C GLN A 136 -2.10 -6.02 -13.12
N PHE A 137 -0.84 -5.97 -13.53
CA PHE A 137 0.12 -4.97 -13.09
C PHE A 137 1.17 -4.74 -14.16
N GLN A 138 1.44 -3.49 -14.48
CA GLN A 138 2.47 -3.11 -15.45
C GLN A 138 3.09 -1.75 -15.15
N PHE A 139 4.32 -1.58 -15.59
CA PHE A 139 5.02 -0.32 -15.71
C PHE A 139 4.95 0.12 -17.17
N THR A 140 4.48 1.35 -17.44
CA THR A 140 4.16 1.79 -18.80
C THR A 140 4.23 3.30 -18.95
N ASP A 141 4.08 3.79 -20.18
CA ASP A 141 4.01 5.21 -20.50
C ASP A 141 2.60 5.79 -20.37
N VAL A 142 2.48 7.09 -20.56
CA VAL A 142 1.22 7.82 -20.42
C VAL A 142 0.18 7.43 -21.49
N GLU A 143 0.60 7.08 -22.69
CA GLU A 143 -0.34 6.75 -23.77
C GLU A 143 -1.01 5.39 -23.50
N ALA A 144 -0.25 4.41 -23.05
CA ALA A 144 -0.83 3.13 -22.63
C ALA A 144 -1.76 3.29 -21.40
N VAL A 145 -1.43 4.21 -20.46
CA VAL A 145 -2.36 4.54 -19.36
C VAL A 145 -3.66 5.12 -19.88
N LYS A 146 -3.62 6.05 -20.84
CA LYS A 146 -4.82 6.63 -21.46
C LYS A 146 -5.69 5.58 -22.11
N GLU A 147 -5.10 4.68 -22.89
CA GLU A 147 -5.83 3.57 -23.51
C GLU A 147 -6.48 2.67 -22.47
N PHE A 148 -5.75 2.33 -21.41
CA PHE A 148 -6.26 1.49 -20.33
C PHE A 148 -7.43 2.17 -19.60
N VAL A 149 -7.33 3.47 -19.31
CA VAL A 149 -8.40 4.25 -18.68
C VAL A 149 -9.64 4.29 -19.58
N ARG A 150 -9.49 4.54 -20.89
CA ARG A 150 -10.62 4.53 -21.84
C ARG A 150 -11.33 3.18 -21.87
N ALA A 151 -10.57 2.08 -21.88
CA ALA A 151 -11.12 0.73 -21.91
C ALA A 151 -11.89 0.35 -20.62
N HIS A 152 -11.58 0.97 -19.49
CA HIS A 152 -12.15 0.59 -18.19
C HIS A 152 -13.09 1.67 -17.60
N ARG A 153 -13.25 2.81 -18.23
CA ARG A 153 -13.94 3.99 -17.71
C ARG A 153 -15.35 3.70 -17.18
N ASP A 154 -16.11 2.91 -17.90
CA ASP A 154 -17.53 2.67 -17.59
C ASP A 154 -17.75 1.43 -16.70
N ILE A 155 -16.72 0.60 -16.55
CA ILE A 155 -16.80 -0.70 -15.88
C ILE A 155 -15.95 -0.83 -14.61
N ALA A 156 -15.11 0.16 -14.29
CA ALA A 156 -14.23 0.14 -13.14
C ALA A 156 -14.31 1.43 -12.33
N ASP A 157 -13.96 1.33 -11.05
CA ASP A 157 -13.62 2.46 -10.20
C ASP A 157 -12.14 2.78 -10.33
N PHE A 158 -11.73 4.00 -9.99
CA PHE A 158 -10.35 4.44 -10.15
C PHE A 158 -9.75 4.91 -8.83
N ALA A 159 -8.48 4.54 -8.61
CA ALA A 159 -7.75 4.88 -7.40
C ALA A 159 -6.28 5.17 -7.69
N GLY A 160 -5.61 5.81 -6.74
CA GLY A 160 -4.21 6.19 -6.84
C GLY A 160 -4.02 7.68 -7.04
N LYS A 161 -2.88 8.07 -7.61
CA LYS A 161 -2.53 9.46 -7.86
C LYS A 161 -2.43 9.70 -9.36
N PHE A 162 -3.31 10.54 -9.88
CA PHE A 162 -3.26 10.99 -11.27
C PHE A 162 -2.50 12.32 -11.34
N ALA A 163 -1.23 12.27 -11.67
CA ALA A 163 -0.42 13.43 -11.96
C ALA A 163 0.09 13.31 -13.40
N PHE A 164 -0.71 13.75 -14.35
CA PHE A 164 -0.32 13.75 -15.75
C PHE A 164 0.26 15.11 -16.11
N PRO A 165 1.54 15.21 -16.53
CA PRO A 165 2.07 16.46 -17.05
C PRO A 165 1.30 16.83 -18.33
N ASN A 166 0.85 18.10 -18.41
CA ASN A 166 0.15 18.70 -19.56
C ASN A 166 -1.33 18.32 -19.78
N VAL A 167 -2.07 17.88 -18.77
CA VAL A 167 -3.53 17.68 -18.88
C VAL A 167 -4.28 19.01 -19.03
N GLU A 168 -3.68 20.14 -18.66
CA GLU A 168 -4.27 21.49 -18.84
C GLU A 168 -4.57 21.84 -20.31
N ASN A 169 -3.94 21.15 -21.26
CA ASN A 169 -4.10 21.40 -22.70
C ASN A 169 -4.88 20.32 -23.45
N ALA A 170 -5.49 19.35 -22.77
CA ALA A 170 -6.35 18.32 -23.39
C ALA A 170 -7.82 18.55 -22.98
N PRO A 171 -8.53 19.50 -23.60
CA PRO A 171 -9.88 19.90 -23.19
C PRO A 171 -10.92 18.80 -23.30
N ASP A 172 -10.65 17.71 -24.00
CA ASP A 172 -11.60 16.63 -24.28
C ASP A 172 -11.34 15.32 -23.50
N GLU A 173 -10.28 15.25 -22.70
CA GLU A 173 -10.03 14.05 -21.88
C GLU A 173 -10.55 14.23 -20.46
N ILE A 174 -11.74 13.71 -20.19
CA ILE A 174 -12.25 13.62 -18.82
C ILE A 174 -11.55 12.45 -18.12
N TRP A 175 -10.61 12.77 -17.24
CA TRP A 175 -9.96 11.78 -16.37
C TRP A 175 -10.91 11.33 -15.26
N PRO A 176 -10.88 10.06 -14.88
CA PRO A 176 -11.69 9.59 -13.77
C PRO A 176 -11.24 10.23 -12.46
N VAL A 177 -12.17 10.41 -11.54
CA VAL A 177 -11.86 10.89 -10.19
C VAL A 177 -11.27 9.76 -9.37
N SER A 178 -10.13 10.01 -8.73
CA SER A 178 -9.53 9.05 -7.81
C SER A 178 -10.35 8.94 -6.52
N GLN A 179 -10.72 7.73 -6.15
CA GLN A 179 -11.45 7.44 -4.90
C GLN A 179 -10.54 7.26 -3.69
N GLY A 180 -9.21 7.30 -3.87
CA GLY A 180 -8.23 7.21 -2.80
C GLY A 180 -6.84 6.82 -3.29
N ASN A 181 -5.83 7.10 -2.47
CA ASN A 181 -4.42 6.79 -2.79
C ASN A 181 -3.72 5.91 -1.73
N SER A 182 -4.42 5.57 -0.66
CA SER A 182 -3.95 4.69 0.42
C SER A 182 -5.11 3.90 0.99
N ALA A 183 -4.84 2.79 1.64
CA ALA A 183 -5.83 2.05 2.39
C ALA A 183 -5.93 2.57 3.83
N SER A 184 -7.09 2.37 4.48
CA SER A 184 -7.19 2.52 5.92
C SER A 184 -6.39 1.41 6.63
N MET A 185 -5.99 1.65 7.88
CA MET A 185 -5.25 0.66 8.65
C MET A 185 -6.09 -0.57 8.98
N GLU A 186 -7.42 -0.45 9.07
CA GLU A 186 -8.33 -1.60 9.19
C GLU A 186 -8.29 -2.48 7.95
N CYS A 187 -8.39 -1.88 6.76
CA CYS A 187 -8.28 -2.63 5.50
C CYS A 187 -6.89 -3.27 5.35
N PHE A 188 -5.84 -2.56 5.75
CA PHE A 188 -4.49 -3.09 5.75
C PHE A 188 -4.39 -4.31 6.69
N LEU A 189 -4.89 -4.21 7.94
CA LEU A 189 -4.85 -5.31 8.90
C LEU A 189 -5.59 -6.54 8.37
N ALA A 190 -6.78 -6.36 7.81
CA ALA A 190 -7.56 -7.47 7.25
C ALA A 190 -6.78 -8.21 6.15
N LEU A 191 -6.22 -7.49 5.17
CA LEU A 191 -5.41 -8.10 4.11
C LEU A 191 -4.12 -8.72 4.66
N ALA A 192 -3.48 -8.08 5.65
CA ALA A 192 -2.26 -8.57 6.28
C ALA A 192 -2.48 -9.94 6.94
N LEU A 193 -3.59 -10.12 7.65
CA LEU A 193 -3.93 -11.39 8.30
C LEU A 193 -4.22 -12.50 7.29
N GLU A 194 -4.87 -12.20 6.17
CA GLU A 194 -5.07 -13.15 5.07
C GLU A 194 -3.72 -13.58 4.45
N LYS A 195 -2.86 -12.61 4.15
CA LYS A 195 -1.52 -12.87 3.60
C LYS A 195 -0.63 -13.64 4.59
N TYR A 196 -0.79 -13.43 5.90
CA TYR A 196 -0.06 -14.17 6.92
C TYR A 196 -0.31 -15.68 6.87
N GLN A 197 -1.52 -16.09 6.46
CA GLN A 197 -1.89 -17.50 6.35
C GLN A 197 -1.32 -18.17 5.10
N THR A 198 -1.09 -17.40 4.03
CA THR A 198 -0.77 -17.93 2.69
C THR A 198 0.64 -17.59 2.21
N SER A 199 1.27 -16.56 2.77
CA SER A 199 2.61 -16.12 2.33
C SER A 199 3.73 -16.91 2.98
N PRO A 200 4.85 -17.15 2.27
CA PRO A 200 6.06 -17.68 2.87
C PRO A 200 6.55 -16.75 3.99
N ARG A 201 6.97 -17.35 5.09
CA ARG A 201 7.56 -16.58 6.19
C ARG A 201 9.00 -16.21 5.83
N SER A 202 9.26 -14.93 5.65
CA SER A 202 10.58 -14.39 5.36
C SER A 202 10.89 -13.28 6.35
N THR A 203 12.15 -13.08 6.64
CA THR A 203 12.64 -11.91 7.39
C THR A 203 13.03 -10.76 6.47
N ARG A 204 12.82 -10.91 5.16
CA ARG A 204 13.21 -9.93 4.16
C ARG A 204 12.22 -9.85 3.00
N VAL A 205 11.84 -8.63 2.64
CA VAL A 205 11.04 -8.30 1.48
C VAL A 205 11.72 -7.21 0.65
N PHE A 206 11.26 -7.01 -0.59
CA PHE A 206 11.83 -6.01 -1.49
C PHE A 206 10.74 -5.05 -1.95
N PRO A 207 11.06 -3.76 -2.11
CA PRO A 207 10.14 -2.81 -2.73
C PRO A 207 9.92 -3.18 -4.19
N ILE A 208 8.71 -2.92 -4.69
CA ILE A 208 8.40 -3.07 -6.11
C ILE A 208 9.23 -2.08 -6.90
N SER A 209 9.91 -2.57 -7.93
CA SER A 209 10.72 -1.79 -8.87
C SER A 209 10.25 -2.04 -10.31
N GLU A 210 10.74 -1.24 -11.24
CA GLU A 210 10.35 -1.20 -12.65
C GLU A 210 10.42 -2.55 -13.39
N ASN A 211 11.16 -3.53 -12.85
CA ASN A 211 11.42 -4.81 -13.50
C ASN A 211 10.43 -5.94 -13.13
N LEU A 212 9.39 -5.65 -12.36
CA LEU A 212 8.39 -6.65 -11.96
C LEU A 212 7.09 -6.42 -12.73
N SER A 213 6.95 -7.07 -13.90
CA SER A 213 5.65 -7.28 -14.52
C SER A 213 5.03 -8.55 -13.94
N VAL A 214 3.89 -8.44 -13.26
CA VAL A 214 3.09 -9.61 -12.88
C VAL A 214 2.02 -9.77 -13.96
N THR A 215 2.21 -10.73 -14.85
CA THR A 215 1.13 -11.32 -15.62
C THR A 215 0.59 -12.47 -14.77
N ALA A 216 -0.65 -12.38 -14.34
CA ALA A 216 -1.34 -13.53 -13.74
C ALA A 216 -1.34 -14.69 -14.76
N GLN A 217 -0.79 -15.82 -14.36
CA GLN A 217 -0.99 -17.11 -15.05
C GLN A 217 -2.30 -17.72 -14.61
#